data_0b20d766059b710d55a2f47892cd3b10
#
_entry.id   0b20d766059b710d55a2f47892cd3b10
#
_cell.length_a   1.000
_cell.length_b   1.000
_cell.length_c   1.000
_cell.angle_alpha   90.00
_cell.angle_beta   90.00
_cell.angle_gamma   90.00
#
_symmetry.space_group_name_H-M   'P 1'
#
loop_
_entity.id
_entity.type
_entity.pdbx_description
1 polymer ?
#
loop_
_entity_poly.entity_id
_entity_poly.type
_entity_poly.pdbx_seq_one_letter_code
_entity_poly.pdbx_strand_id
1 'polypeptide(L)'
;METKKIFGFTVIAMVTALLTITTTGLLIADQRVPLSGTIQTTNVGVYVDSYCTQNCTAIEVGALNPGEVSNHTVYVKNTGTTAVSLSLSVDNWDPVEAGSWLALSWNRADYVLGVGEIVRATLTLSVDSGIVGFSDFGFDARFVGTQVE
;
A
#
# COMPACT_ATOMS: atom_id res chain seq x y z
N MET A 1 -7.84 36.52 53.99
CA MET A 1 -8.11 36.86 52.55
C MET A 1 -6.98 36.46 51.62
N GLU A 2 -5.80 36.17 52.10
CA GLU A 2 -4.63 35.78 51.26
C GLU A 2 -4.61 34.31 50.85
N THR A 3 -5.23 33.43 51.56
CA THR A 3 -5.27 31.98 51.26
C THR A 3 -6.06 31.66 49.97
N LYS A 4 -7.04 32.45 49.60
CA LYS A 4 -7.83 32.22 48.35
C LYS A 4 -7.05 32.56 47.06
N LYS A 5 -6.12 33.48 47.12
CA LYS A 5 -5.28 33.86 45.95
C LYS A 5 -4.17 32.84 45.65
N ILE A 6 -3.66 32.22 46.72
CA ILE A 6 -2.62 31.19 46.58
C ILE A 6 -3.20 29.89 46.01
N PHE A 7 -4.44 29.57 46.38
CA PHE A 7 -5.12 28.37 45.86
C PHE A 7 -5.45 28.46 44.36
N GLY A 8 -5.84 29.65 43.90
CA GLY A 8 -6.10 29.91 42.49
C GLY A 8 -4.83 29.79 41.61
N PHE A 9 -3.70 30.25 42.13
CA PHE A 9 -2.43 30.21 41.40
C PHE A 9 -1.87 28.81 41.29
N THR A 10 -1.99 27.97 42.29
CA THR A 10 -1.57 26.56 42.28
C THR A 10 -2.42 25.70 41.35
N VAL A 11 -3.72 25.96 41.26
CA VAL A 11 -4.59 25.22 40.35
C VAL A 11 -4.30 25.56 38.90
N ILE A 12 -4.04 26.84 38.58
CA ILE A 12 -3.68 27.27 37.21
C ILE A 12 -2.32 26.69 36.82
N ALA A 13 -1.34 26.65 37.71
CA ALA A 13 -0.03 26.06 37.44
C ALA A 13 -0.11 24.53 37.21
N MET A 14 -0.97 23.83 37.95
CA MET A 14 -1.20 22.40 37.73
C MET A 14 -1.91 22.10 36.40
N VAL A 15 -2.88 22.91 36.01
CA VAL A 15 -3.61 22.73 34.75
C VAL A 15 -2.71 22.99 33.55
N THR A 16 -1.85 24.01 33.63
CA THR A 16 -0.86 24.28 32.58
C THR A 16 0.21 23.21 32.48
N ALA A 17 0.64 22.61 33.62
CA ALA A 17 1.60 21.51 33.59
C ALA A 17 0.99 20.20 33.01
N LEU A 18 -0.28 19.93 33.25
CA LEU A 18 -0.97 18.78 32.65
C LEU A 18 -1.20 18.94 31.13
N LEU A 19 -1.44 20.15 30.63
CA LEU A 19 -1.64 20.43 29.22
C LEU A 19 -0.33 20.27 28.39
N THR A 20 0.83 20.52 29.01
CA THR A 20 2.13 20.36 28.32
C THR A 20 2.57 18.90 28.20
N ILE A 21 2.10 18.00 29.08
CA ILE A 21 2.46 16.58 29.03
C ILE A 21 1.66 15.81 27.96
N THR A 22 0.45 16.28 27.64
CA THR A 22 -0.40 15.62 26.64
C THR A 22 0.00 15.92 25.19
N THR A 23 0.72 17.02 24.93
CA THR A 23 1.15 17.37 23.57
C THR A 23 2.43 16.66 23.12
N THR A 24 3.28 16.22 24.04
CA THR A 24 4.49 15.45 23.69
C THR A 24 4.21 13.98 23.42
N GLY A 25 3.11 13.42 23.92
CA GLY A 25 2.72 12.04 23.65
C GLY A 25 2.08 11.83 22.27
N LEU A 26 1.58 12.89 21.63
CA LEU A 26 0.95 12.83 20.32
C LEU A 26 1.95 12.89 19.15
N LEU A 27 3.21 13.24 19.42
CA LEU A 27 4.27 13.31 18.40
C LEU A 27 4.98 11.97 18.14
N ILE A 28 4.64 10.92 18.88
CA ILE A 28 5.09 9.55 18.68
C ILE A 28 3.89 8.73 18.15
N ALA A 29 3.13 9.28 17.21
CA ALA A 29 2.17 8.48 16.49
C ALA A 29 2.93 7.67 15.46
N ASP A 30 3.02 6.35 15.65
CA ASP A 30 3.37 5.38 14.62
C ASP A 30 2.53 5.70 13.39
N GLN A 31 3.15 6.24 12.35
CA GLN A 31 2.49 6.47 11.08
C GLN A 31 2.37 5.13 10.37
N ARG A 32 1.28 4.44 10.62
CA ARG A 32 0.92 3.24 9.89
C ARG A 32 0.05 3.65 8.71
N VAL A 33 0.45 3.24 7.53
CA VAL A 33 -0.27 3.52 6.30
C VAL A 33 -0.98 2.23 5.85
N PRO A 34 -2.30 2.08 6.05
CA PRO A 34 -3.04 0.97 5.45
C PRO A 34 -3.08 1.14 3.94
N LEU A 35 -2.84 0.05 3.22
CA LEU A 35 -2.78 0.01 1.77
C LEU A 35 -3.88 -0.88 1.22
N SER A 36 -4.63 -0.38 0.23
CA SER A 36 -5.52 -1.20 -0.57
C SER A 36 -5.28 -0.96 -2.05
N GLY A 37 -5.21 -2.03 -2.83
CA GLY A 37 -5.07 -1.97 -4.27
C GLY A 37 -6.16 -2.78 -4.96
N THR A 38 -6.73 -2.27 -6.05
CA THR A 38 -7.62 -3.01 -6.93
C THR A 38 -6.85 -3.60 -8.10
N ILE A 39 -7.15 -4.84 -8.47
CA ILE A 39 -6.50 -5.55 -9.58
C ILE A 39 -7.42 -5.58 -10.79
N GLN A 40 -6.92 -5.11 -11.92
CA GLN A 40 -7.55 -5.24 -13.23
C GLN A 40 -6.68 -6.12 -14.14
N THR A 41 -7.30 -6.95 -14.96
CA THR A 41 -6.59 -7.90 -15.84
C THR A 41 -7.09 -7.81 -17.27
N THR A 42 -6.20 -8.06 -18.24
CA THR A 42 -6.54 -8.13 -19.68
C THR A 42 -5.86 -9.36 -20.28
N ASN A 43 -6.63 -10.29 -20.83
CA ASN A 43 -6.18 -11.57 -21.40
C ASN A 43 -5.40 -12.48 -20.44
N VAL A 44 -5.34 -12.12 -19.19
CA VAL A 44 -4.74 -12.90 -18.13
C VAL A 44 -5.65 -12.91 -16.90
N GLY A 45 -5.59 -13.96 -16.12
CA GLY A 45 -6.21 -14.01 -14.79
C GLY A 45 -5.14 -13.87 -13.71
N VAL A 46 -5.46 -13.20 -12.62
CA VAL A 46 -4.58 -13.10 -11.45
C VAL A 46 -5.26 -13.77 -10.26
N TYR A 47 -4.51 -14.62 -9.58
CA TYR A 47 -5.02 -15.51 -8.54
C TYR A 47 -4.16 -15.46 -7.29
N VAL A 48 -4.75 -15.77 -6.14
CA VAL A 48 -4.04 -15.83 -4.87
C VAL A 48 -3.43 -17.21 -4.61
N ASP A 49 -3.87 -18.23 -5.33
CA ASP A 49 -3.45 -19.61 -5.17
C ASP A 49 -2.81 -20.21 -6.44
N SER A 50 -1.92 -21.17 -6.29
CA SER A 50 -1.19 -21.81 -7.39
C SER A 50 -2.07 -22.64 -8.33
N TYR A 51 -3.25 -23.04 -7.88
CA TYR A 51 -4.22 -23.77 -8.70
C TYR A 51 -5.16 -22.87 -9.50
N CYS A 52 -5.05 -21.54 -9.31
CA CYS A 52 -5.87 -20.52 -9.94
C CYS A 52 -7.37 -20.76 -9.72
N THR A 53 -7.75 -21.05 -8.49
CA THR A 53 -9.16 -21.29 -8.09
C THR A 53 -9.79 -20.06 -7.47
N GLN A 54 -8.98 -19.14 -6.92
CA GLN A 54 -9.42 -17.90 -6.27
C GLN A 54 -8.84 -16.69 -6.97
N ASN A 55 -9.72 -15.89 -7.58
CA ASN A 55 -9.31 -14.64 -8.20
C ASN A 55 -8.75 -13.65 -7.17
N CYS A 56 -7.63 -13.02 -7.50
CA CYS A 56 -7.09 -11.90 -6.75
C CYS A 56 -7.78 -10.62 -7.21
N THR A 57 -8.69 -10.09 -6.42
CA THR A 57 -9.45 -8.85 -6.74
C THR A 57 -8.87 -7.63 -6.04
N ALA A 58 -8.16 -7.85 -4.93
CA ALA A 58 -7.46 -6.81 -4.17
C ALA A 58 -6.29 -7.42 -3.42
N ILE A 59 -5.28 -6.60 -3.13
CA ILE A 59 -4.17 -6.94 -2.24
C ILE A 59 -4.19 -5.94 -1.10
N GLU A 60 -4.37 -6.45 0.11
CA GLU A 60 -4.23 -5.67 1.34
C GLU A 60 -2.82 -5.87 1.88
N VAL A 61 -2.03 -4.82 1.86
CA VAL A 61 -0.61 -4.88 2.25
C VAL A 61 -0.43 -4.65 3.75
N GLY A 62 -1.51 -4.23 4.43
CA GLY A 62 -1.47 -3.86 5.83
C GLY A 62 -0.82 -2.51 6.06
N ALA A 63 -0.36 -2.27 7.28
CA ALA A 63 0.29 -1.02 7.64
C ALA A 63 1.77 -1.08 7.27
N LEU A 64 2.25 -0.08 6.54
CA LEU A 64 3.65 0.08 6.15
C LEU A 64 4.26 1.33 6.78
N ASN A 65 5.54 1.24 7.12
CA ASN A 65 6.31 2.36 7.62
C ASN A 65 7.08 3.06 6.47
N PRO A 66 7.45 4.35 6.63
CA PRO A 66 8.36 5.01 5.70
C PRO A 66 9.64 4.20 5.50
N GLY A 67 10.06 4.03 4.23
CA GLY A 67 11.22 3.22 3.85
C GLY A 67 11.01 1.70 3.85
N GLU A 68 9.81 1.23 4.16
CA GLU A 68 9.50 -0.20 4.19
C GLU A 68 9.26 -0.75 2.78
N VAL A 69 9.54 -2.04 2.62
CA VAL A 69 9.29 -2.80 1.39
C VAL A 69 8.40 -3.98 1.74
N SER A 70 7.30 -4.14 1.01
CA SER A 70 6.37 -5.26 1.17
C SER A 70 6.31 -6.11 -0.09
N ASN A 71 6.33 -7.43 0.08
CA ASN A 71 6.29 -8.40 -1.01
C ASN A 71 5.02 -9.24 -0.95
N HIS A 72 4.33 -9.36 -2.08
CA HIS A 72 3.13 -10.17 -2.23
C HIS A 72 3.28 -11.14 -3.39
N THR A 73 2.88 -12.39 -3.17
CA THR A 73 2.87 -13.40 -4.22
C THR A 73 1.50 -13.48 -4.85
N VAL A 74 1.47 -13.48 -6.18
CA VAL A 74 0.28 -13.76 -6.98
C VAL A 74 0.63 -14.78 -8.07
N TYR A 75 -0.38 -15.42 -8.64
CA TYR A 75 -0.25 -16.34 -9.75
C TYR A 75 -0.98 -15.77 -10.96
N VAL A 76 -0.27 -15.67 -12.08
CA VAL A 76 -0.80 -15.11 -13.33
C VAL A 76 -0.97 -16.25 -14.31
N LYS A 77 -2.19 -16.39 -14.85
CA LYS A 77 -2.55 -17.39 -15.83
C LYS A 77 -2.94 -16.73 -17.15
N ASN A 78 -2.43 -17.22 -18.26
CA ASN A 78 -2.93 -16.84 -19.56
C ASN A 78 -4.30 -17.51 -19.80
N THR A 79 -5.35 -16.69 -19.82
CA THR A 79 -6.74 -17.12 -20.06
C THR A 79 -7.17 -16.94 -21.53
N GLY A 80 -6.28 -16.38 -22.35
CA GLY A 80 -6.49 -16.18 -23.79
C GLY A 80 -6.14 -17.40 -24.64
N THR A 81 -6.16 -17.22 -25.93
CA THR A 81 -5.91 -18.27 -26.95
C THR A 81 -4.56 -18.15 -27.66
N THR A 82 -3.75 -17.17 -27.30
CA THR A 82 -2.42 -16.91 -27.84
C THR A 82 -1.42 -16.65 -26.71
N ALA A 83 -0.13 -16.86 -26.95
CA ALA A 83 0.91 -16.47 -26.01
C ALA A 83 0.93 -14.95 -25.82
N VAL A 84 1.21 -14.49 -24.62
CA VAL A 84 1.23 -13.06 -24.27
C VAL A 84 2.50 -12.68 -23.54
N SER A 85 2.99 -11.46 -23.80
CA SER A 85 3.99 -10.80 -22.98
C SER A 85 3.33 -10.05 -21.86
N LEU A 86 3.81 -10.22 -20.63
CA LEU A 86 3.21 -9.67 -19.43
C LEU A 86 3.75 -8.27 -19.14
N SER A 87 2.84 -7.35 -18.78
CA SER A 87 3.19 -6.04 -18.25
C SER A 87 2.32 -5.69 -17.03
N LEU A 88 2.86 -4.83 -16.17
CA LEU A 88 2.20 -4.29 -15.00
C LEU A 88 2.21 -2.77 -15.06
N SER A 89 1.07 -2.14 -14.88
CA SER A 89 0.95 -0.70 -14.71
C SER A 89 0.15 -0.38 -13.45
N VAL A 90 0.35 0.81 -12.92
CA VAL A 90 -0.33 1.30 -11.73
C VAL A 90 -0.96 2.64 -12.07
N ASP A 91 -2.23 2.78 -11.74
CA ASP A 91 -2.98 4.02 -11.93
C ASP A 91 -3.96 4.28 -10.78
N ASN A 92 -4.75 5.36 -10.90
CA ASN A 92 -5.77 5.73 -9.91
C ASN A 92 -5.26 5.83 -8.47
N TRP A 93 -4.10 6.45 -8.29
CA TRP A 93 -3.60 6.74 -6.95
C TRP A 93 -4.55 7.65 -6.18
N ASP A 94 -4.89 7.26 -4.96
CA ASP A 94 -5.67 8.04 -4.02
C ASP A 94 -4.99 8.06 -2.64
N PRO A 95 -4.48 9.18 -2.17
CA PRO A 95 -4.38 10.46 -2.88
C PRO A 95 -3.40 10.40 -4.07
N VAL A 96 -3.57 11.29 -5.04
CA VAL A 96 -2.75 11.34 -6.27
C VAL A 96 -1.26 11.44 -5.97
N GLU A 97 -0.90 12.17 -4.92
CA GLU A 97 0.48 12.37 -4.46
C GLU A 97 1.15 11.06 -4.01
N ALA A 98 0.37 10.05 -3.64
CA ALA A 98 0.90 8.75 -3.20
C ALA A 98 1.79 8.12 -4.26
N GLY A 99 1.48 8.28 -5.54
CA GLY A 99 2.29 7.78 -6.65
C GLY A 99 3.71 8.37 -6.73
N SER A 100 3.99 9.47 -6.02
CA SER A 100 5.33 10.06 -5.92
C SER A 100 6.18 9.44 -4.80
N TRP A 101 5.54 8.76 -3.85
CA TRP A 101 6.17 8.19 -2.67
C TRP A 101 6.18 6.67 -2.63
N LEU A 102 5.37 6.06 -3.50
CA LEU A 102 5.16 4.63 -3.55
C LEU A 102 5.49 4.10 -4.94
N ALA A 103 6.15 2.97 -5.00
CA ALA A 103 6.45 2.29 -6.24
C ALA A 103 6.09 0.81 -6.15
N LEU A 104 5.25 0.36 -7.09
CA LEU A 104 4.97 -1.05 -7.28
C LEU A 104 5.80 -1.59 -8.44
N SER A 105 6.53 -2.66 -8.20
CA SER A 105 7.27 -3.41 -9.21
C SER A 105 6.96 -4.90 -9.11
N TRP A 106 7.43 -5.67 -10.06
CA TRP A 106 7.30 -7.12 -10.03
C TRP A 106 8.41 -7.82 -10.82
N ASN A 107 8.54 -9.12 -10.62
CA ASN A 107 9.59 -9.94 -11.20
C ASN A 107 9.18 -10.65 -12.52
N ARG A 108 8.10 -10.22 -13.19
CA ARG A 108 7.57 -10.82 -14.41
C ARG A 108 7.34 -9.81 -15.55
N ALA A 109 8.03 -8.68 -15.53
CA ALA A 109 8.05 -7.75 -16.66
C ALA A 109 8.56 -8.45 -17.92
N ASP A 110 7.84 -8.27 -19.03
CA ASP A 110 8.16 -8.83 -20.34
C ASP A 110 8.24 -10.38 -20.40
N TYR A 111 7.75 -11.07 -19.35
CA TYR A 111 7.67 -12.53 -19.36
C TYR A 111 6.65 -13.00 -20.41
N VAL A 112 7.07 -13.93 -21.28
CA VAL A 112 6.17 -14.53 -22.27
C VAL A 112 5.46 -15.73 -21.63
N LEU A 113 4.15 -15.62 -21.51
CA LEU A 113 3.28 -16.62 -20.90
C LEU A 113 2.51 -17.35 -21.98
N GLY A 114 2.76 -18.65 -22.10
CA GLY A 114 2.06 -19.53 -23.06
C GLY A 114 0.58 -19.69 -22.74
N VAL A 115 -0.19 -20.19 -23.72
CA VAL A 115 -1.64 -20.44 -23.54
C VAL A 115 -1.90 -21.41 -22.38
N GLY A 116 -2.72 -21.00 -21.43
CA GLY A 116 -3.06 -21.81 -20.24
C GLY A 116 -1.93 -21.94 -19.23
N GLU A 117 -0.76 -21.37 -19.50
CA GLU A 117 0.38 -21.39 -18.56
C GLU A 117 0.07 -20.54 -17.34
N ILE A 118 0.63 -20.98 -16.20
CA ILE A 118 0.56 -20.29 -14.91
C ILE A 118 1.97 -19.94 -14.48
N VAL A 119 2.21 -18.69 -14.10
CA VAL A 119 3.48 -18.24 -13.54
C VAL A 119 3.28 -17.60 -12.17
N ARG A 120 4.17 -17.94 -11.23
CA ARG A 120 4.25 -17.26 -9.95
C ARG A 120 4.93 -15.92 -10.12
N ALA A 121 4.33 -14.87 -9.64
CA ALA A 121 4.87 -13.52 -9.64
C ALA A 121 4.97 -12.97 -8.22
N THR A 122 6.01 -12.19 -7.97
CA THR A 122 6.17 -11.43 -6.73
C THR A 122 6.01 -9.95 -7.03
N LEU A 123 5.04 -9.34 -6.41
CA LEU A 123 4.83 -7.89 -6.38
C LEU A 123 5.64 -7.30 -5.24
N THR A 124 6.38 -6.26 -5.49
CA THR A 124 7.18 -5.54 -4.52
C THR A 124 6.70 -4.10 -4.45
N LEU A 125 6.11 -3.72 -3.32
CA LEU A 125 5.74 -2.35 -3.03
C LEU A 125 6.79 -1.73 -2.14
N SER A 126 7.36 -0.62 -2.56
CA SER A 126 8.32 0.17 -1.79
C SER A 126 7.74 1.51 -1.40
N VAL A 127 7.97 1.91 -0.15
CA VAL A 127 7.56 3.19 0.42
C VAL A 127 8.79 4.06 0.57
N ASP A 128 8.75 5.28 0.04
CA ASP A 128 9.84 6.26 0.22
C ASP A 128 9.98 6.63 1.70
N SER A 129 11.21 6.75 2.18
CA SER A 129 11.50 7.09 3.57
C SER A 129 11.12 8.52 3.96
N GLY A 130 10.96 9.40 2.97
CA GLY A 130 10.55 10.80 3.16
C GLY A 130 9.05 11.03 3.04
N ILE A 131 8.23 9.99 2.96
CA ILE A 131 6.77 10.09 2.79
C ILE A 131 6.13 10.93 3.88
N VAL A 132 5.31 11.91 3.49
CA VAL A 132 4.58 12.82 4.37
C VAL A 132 3.21 13.14 3.80
N GLY A 133 2.26 13.47 4.67
CA GLY A 133 1.02 14.15 4.30
C GLY A 133 -0.23 13.29 4.17
N PHE A 134 -0.12 11.96 4.23
CA PHE A 134 -1.29 11.08 4.25
C PHE A 134 -1.02 9.81 5.08
N SER A 135 -2.09 9.21 5.60
CA SER A 135 -2.06 7.99 6.39
C SER A 135 -2.66 6.79 5.67
N ASP A 136 -3.46 7.04 4.67
CA ASP A 136 -4.17 6.02 3.90
C ASP A 136 -3.96 6.28 2.42
N PHE A 137 -3.85 5.23 1.64
CA PHE A 137 -3.78 5.34 0.19
C PHE A 137 -4.33 4.09 -0.50
N GLY A 138 -4.71 4.27 -1.76
CA GLY A 138 -5.15 3.21 -2.64
C GLY A 138 -4.59 3.40 -4.04
N PHE A 139 -4.61 2.36 -4.85
CA PHE A 139 -4.27 2.41 -6.27
C PHE A 139 -4.84 1.19 -7.01
N ASP A 140 -4.85 1.26 -8.33
CA ASP A 140 -5.20 0.15 -9.18
C ASP A 140 -3.93 -0.45 -9.82
N ALA A 141 -3.71 -1.75 -9.62
CA ALA A 141 -2.69 -2.51 -10.30
C ALA A 141 -3.31 -3.22 -11.52
N ARG A 142 -2.82 -2.91 -12.70
CA ARG A 142 -3.30 -3.47 -13.96
C ARG A 142 -2.30 -4.45 -14.54
N PHE A 143 -2.72 -5.71 -14.66
CA PHE A 143 -1.98 -6.77 -15.32
C PHE A 143 -2.45 -6.90 -16.76
N VAL A 144 -1.55 -6.78 -17.69
CA VAL A 144 -1.85 -6.81 -19.12
C VAL A 144 -1.03 -7.88 -19.79
N GLY A 145 -1.71 -8.74 -20.57
CA GLY A 145 -1.07 -9.65 -21.53
C GLY A 145 -1.19 -9.07 -22.94
N THR A 146 -0.07 -8.77 -23.56
CA THR A 146 -0.01 -8.33 -24.97
C THR A 146 0.39 -9.51 -25.84
N GLN A 147 -0.38 -9.77 -26.89
CA GLN A 147 -0.12 -10.88 -27.82
C GLN A 147 1.30 -10.77 -28.37
N VAL A 148 2.01 -11.90 -28.38
CA VAL A 148 3.32 -12.05 -29.04
C VAL A 148 3.08 -12.63 -30.42
N GLU A 149 3.67 -12.02 -31.43
CA GLU A 149 3.65 -12.53 -32.81
C GLU A 149 4.66 -13.69 -33.00
#